data_02c1bf48749e5b1186319aba2f2a0bd0
#
_entry.id   02c1bf48749e5b1186319aba2f2a0bd0
#
_cell.length_a   1.000
_cell.length_b   1.000
_cell.length_c   1.000
_cell.angle_alpha   90.00
_cell.angle_beta   90.00
_cell.angle_gamma   90.00
#
_symmetry.space_group_name_H-M   'P 1'
#
loop_
_entity.id
_entity.type
_entity.pdbx_description
1 polymer ?
#
loop_
_entity_poly.entity_id
_entity_poly.type
_entity_poly.pdbx_seq_one_letter_code
_entity_poly.pdbx_strand_id
1 'polypeptide(L)'
;MSRLHAVIPALNAAVRLPATLQSLAEAERAGFSAGWILADGGSSDATVRQAREAGCAIVTGAKGRGAQLAAGGEAALRRAARGDWLLFVHADTGLEPGWSGTVRDFMEANADRDRAGYFRFALDDPSVRARRLERMVAWRCRSFALPYGDQGLLIPAAFYARLGGYKPWPLFEDVDLVRRIGRARLKPVAARAVTSAERFARDGYTKRSMKNLALLARYYCGDSPERLARAYRK
;
A
#
# COMPACT_ATOMS: atom_id res chain seq x y z
N MET A 1 -17.53 9.80 -14.14
CA MET A 1 -16.15 9.23 -14.17
C MET A 1 -15.80 8.74 -12.79
N SER A 2 -15.24 7.54 -12.68
CA SER A 2 -14.73 6.98 -11.42
C SER A 2 -13.57 7.81 -10.91
N ARG A 3 -13.53 8.13 -9.61
CA ARG A 3 -12.49 8.91 -8.97
C ARG A 3 -11.63 8.03 -8.07
N LEU A 4 -10.42 8.50 -7.79
CA LEU A 4 -9.43 7.79 -6.99
C LEU A 4 -9.19 8.50 -5.66
N HIS A 5 -9.35 7.77 -4.56
CA HIS A 5 -9.00 8.21 -3.21
C HIS A 5 -7.72 7.49 -2.78
N ALA A 6 -6.64 8.22 -2.47
CA ALA A 6 -5.45 7.59 -1.93
C ALA A 6 -5.44 7.64 -0.39
N VAL A 7 -5.03 6.54 0.22
CA VAL A 7 -4.85 6.37 1.67
C VAL A 7 -3.38 6.09 1.96
N ILE A 8 -2.77 6.92 2.79
CA ILE A 8 -1.34 6.91 3.10
C ILE A 8 -1.18 6.70 4.61
N PRO A 9 -0.84 5.48 5.10
CA PRO A 9 -0.47 5.29 6.49
C PRO A 9 0.90 5.91 6.74
N ALA A 10 1.03 6.75 7.76
CA ALA A 10 2.28 7.44 8.06
C ALA A 10 2.59 7.48 9.56
N LEU A 11 3.86 7.35 9.90
CA LEU A 11 4.42 7.60 11.23
C LEU A 11 5.85 8.09 11.08
N ASN A 12 6.12 9.34 11.44
CA ASN A 12 7.43 9.99 11.32
C ASN A 12 8.03 9.80 9.91
N ALA A 13 7.26 10.19 8.89
CA ALA A 13 7.59 10.00 7.49
C ALA A 13 8.03 11.28 6.77
N ALA A 14 8.31 12.39 7.50
CA ALA A 14 8.57 13.71 6.91
C ALA A 14 9.66 13.72 5.83
N VAL A 15 10.65 12.84 5.93
CA VAL A 15 11.75 12.75 4.94
C VAL A 15 11.28 12.13 3.61
N ARG A 16 10.36 11.16 3.65
CA ARG A 16 9.96 10.35 2.48
C ARG A 16 8.61 10.76 1.89
N LEU A 17 7.72 11.26 2.72
CA LEU A 17 6.35 11.64 2.33
C LEU A 17 6.28 12.62 1.16
N PRO A 18 7.16 13.64 1.04
CA PRO A 18 7.10 14.57 -0.09
C PRO A 18 7.20 13.88 -1.46
N ALA A 19 8.08 12.89 -1.62
CA ALA A 19 8.23 12.14 -2.88
C ALA A 19 6.97 11.32 -3.19
N THR A 20 6.34 10.70 -2.19
CA THR A 20 5.07 9.99 -2.34
C THR A 20 3.97 10.95 -2.80
N LEU A 21 3.80 12.09 -2.13
CA LEU A 21 2.79 13.09 -2.47
C LEU A 21 3.02 13.67 -3.89
N GLN A 22 4.26 13.95 -4.23
CA GLN A 22 4.63 14.42 -5.57
C GLN A 22 4.25 13.40 -6.66
N SER A 23 4.45 12.10 -6.40
CA SER A 23 4.02 11.07 -7.36
C SER A 23 2.49 11.02 -7.51
N LEU A 24 1.74 11.18 -6.41
CA LEU A 24 0.27 11.17 -6.43
C LEU A 24 -0.33 12.39 -7.15
N ALA A 25 0.34 13.54 -7.16
CA ALA A 25 -0.11 14.73 -7.87
C ALA A 25 -0.30 14.51 -9.39
N GLU A 26 0.25 13.43 -9.96
CA GLU A 26 0.00 13.05 -11.35
C GLU A 26 -1.49 12.75 -11.61
N ALA A 27 -2.18 12.05 -10.68
CA ALA A 27 -3.61 11.78 -10.79
C ALA A 27 -4.47 13.05 -10.64
N GLU A 28 -4.02 14.02 -9.86
CA GLU A 28 -4.67 15.33 -9.77
C GLU A 28 -4.60 16.07 -11.10
N ARG A 29 -3.41 16.16 -11.68
CA ARG A 29 -3.21 16.76 -13.01
C ARG A 29 -3.99 16.04 -14.10
N ALA A 30 -4.17 14.74 -13.97
CA ALA A 30 -4.95 13.91 -14.87
C ALA A 30 -6.47 14.00 -14.62
N GLY A 31 -6.93 14.74 -13.61
CA GLY A 31 -8.33 15.09 -13.36
C GLY A 31 -9.22 13.97 -12.81
N PHE A 32 -8.65 12.89 -12.26
CA PHE A 32 -9.46 11.80 -11.68
C PHE A 32 -9.17 11.55 -10.18
N SER A 33 -8.38 12.38 -9.54
CA SER A 33 -8.22 12.37 -8.07
C SER A 33 -9.49 12.84 -7.37
N ALA A 34 -9.83 12.16 -6.27
CA ALA A 34 -10.86 12.58 -5.32
C ALA A 34 -10.25 13.11 -4.01
N GLY A 35 -8.92 13.16 -3.94
CA GLY A 35 -8.14 13.63 -2.80
C GLY A 35 -7.39 12.53 -2.06
N TRP A 36 -6.50 12.97 -1.19
CA TRP A 36 -5.60 12.13 -0.43
C TRP A 36 -5.94 12.14 1.06
N ILE A 37 -5.75 11.03 1.72
CA ILE A 37 -6.00 10.83 3.15
C ILE A 37 -4.71 10.33 3.78
N LEU A 38 -4.13 11.11 4.67
CA LEU A 38 -3.03 10.66 5.51
C LEU A 38 -3.61 10.08 6.81
N ALA A 39 -3.37 8.81 7.08
CA ALA A 39 -3.67 8.16 8.35
C ALA A 39 -2.44 8.19 9.26
N ASP A 40 -2.41 9.15 10.18
CA ASP A 40 -1.28 9.41 11.06
C ASP A 40 -1.28 8.53 12.31
N GLY A 41 -0.15 7.89 12.58
CA GLY A 41 0.09 7.03 13.74
C GLY A 41 0.52 7.76 15.01
N GLY A 42 0.50 9.09 15.02
CA GLY A 42 1.00 9.93 16.10
C GLY A 42 2.42 10.45 15.80
N SER A 43 2.64 10.99 14.60
CA SER A 43 3.92 11.58 14.20
C SER A 43 4.27 12.79 15.04
N SER A 44 5.55 12.87 15.44
CA SER A 44 6.15 13.99 16.18
C SER A 44 7.00 14.91 15.29
N ASP A 45 7.21 14.52 14.04
CA ASP A 45 7.96 15.28 13.04
C ASP A 45 7.04 16.13 12.13
N ALA A 46 7.56 16.63 11.02
CA ALA A 46 6.80 17.47 10.09
C ALA A 46 5.77 16.73 9.23
N THR A 47 5.56 15.40 9.40
CA THR A 47 4.69 14.55 8.56
C THR A 47 3.30 15.15 8.38
N VAL A 48 2.60 15.45 9.48
CA VAL A 48 1.21 15.95 9.43
C VAL A 48 1.15 17.35 8.81
N ARG A 49 2.13 18.20 9.09
CA ARG A 49 2.21 19.55 8.50
C ARG A 49 2.35 19.46 6.98
N GLN A 50 3.32 18.69 6.48
CA GLN A 50 3.55 18.51 5.03
C GLN A 50 2.32 17.93 4.33
N ALA A 51 1.64 16.98 4.95
CA ALA A 51 0.41 16.41 4.38
C ALA A 51 -0.72 17.44 4.29
N ARG A 52 -0.90 18.30 5.30
CA ARG A 52 -1.88 19.40 5.26
C ARG A 52 -1.55 20.43 4.18
N GLU A 53 -0.29 20.81 4.07
CA GLU A 53 0.18 21.74 3.03
C GLU A 53 -0.06 21.19 1.62
N ALA A 54 0.01 19.85 1.45
CA ALA A 54 -0.34 19.16 0.21
C ALA A 54 -1.85 18.86 0.04
N GLY A 55 -2.72 19.42 0.89
CA GLY A 55 -4.17 19.24 0.77
C GLY A 55 -4.72 17.90 1.23
N CYS A 56 -3.93 17.08 1.94
CA CYS A 56 -4.42 15.81 2.47
C CYS A 56 -5.41 16.01 3.61
N ALA A 57 -6.48 15.21 3.62
CA ALA A 57 -7.28 15.04 4.81
C ALA A 57 -6.52 14.18 5.83
N ILE A 58 -6.56 14.59 7.10
CA ILE A 58 -5.80 13.91 8.16
C ILE A 58 -6.74 13.06 9.02
N VAL A 59 -6.38 11.80 9.21
CA VAL A 59 -6.99 10.88 10.18
C VAL A 59 -5.95 10.58 11.25
N THR A 60 -6.28 10.85 12.52
CA THR A 60 -5.36 10.68 13.66
C THR A 60 -5.87 9.62 14.64
N GLY A 61 -5.01 9.19 15.57
CA GLY A 61 -5.38 8.32 16.69
C GLY A 61 -5.20 6.82 16.43
N ALA A 62 -4.92 6.41 15.20
CA ALA A 62 -4.73 5.00 14.85
C ALA A 62 -3.26 4.58 15.02
N LYS A 63 -2.93 3.87 16.11
CA LYS A 63 -1.57 3.40 16.37
C LYS A 63 -1.28 2.06 15.68
N GLY A 64 -0.29 2.07 14.80
CA GLY A 64 0.15 0.90 14.02
C GLY A 64 -0.45 0.83 12.63
N ARG A 65 0.33 0.25 11.69
CA ARG A 65 0.03 0.30 10.24
C ARG A 65 -1.36 -0.25 9.89
N GLY A 66 -1.75 -1.39 10.44
CA GLY A 66 -3.08 -1.95 10.15
C GLY A 66 -4.22 -1.07 10.66
N ALA A 67 -4.08 -0.48 11.85
CA ALA A 67 -5.06 0.46 12.37
C ALA A 67 -5.15 1.76 11.53
N GLN A 68 -4.00 2.26 11.07
CA GLN A 68 -3.94 3.42 10.16
C GLN A 68 -4.62 3.12 8.81
N LEU A 69 -4.34 1.94 8.21
CA LEU A 69 -4.96 1.51 6.97
C LEU A 69 -6.47 1.31 7.12
N ALA A 70 -6.92 0.74 8.23
CA ALA A 70 -8.34 0.58 8.53
C ALA A 70 -9.03 1.93 8.67
N ALA A 71 -8.52 2.81 9.53
CA ALA A 71 -9.11 4.15 9.77
C ALA A 71 -9.08 5.03 8.51
N GLY A 72 -7.98 5.01 7.75
CA GLY A 72 -7.86 5.73 6.48
C GLY A 72 -8.82 5.18 5.43
N GLY A 73 -8.97 3.85 5.35
CA GLY A 73 -9.90 3.19 4.45
C GLY A 73 -11.36 3.53 4.76
N GLU A 74 -11.74 3.56 6.04
CA GLU A 74 -13.07 4.02 6.47
C GLU A 74 -13.31 5.49 6.10
N ALA A 75 -12.31 6.36 6.30
CA ALA A 75 -12.43 7.76 5.93
C ALA A 75 -12.56 7.94 4.41
N ALA A 76 -11.90 7.10 3.61
CA ALA A 76 -12.04 7.07 2.17
C ALA A 76 -13.44 6.59 1.75
N LEU A 77 -13.96 5.51 2.35
CA LEU A 77 -15.30 5.00 2.07
C LEU A 77 -16.40 6.03 2.35
N ARG A 78 -16.28 6.84 3.41
CA ARG A 78 -17.24 7.92 3.70
C ARG A 78 -17.28 9.02 2.64
N ARG A 79 -16.24 9.14 1.82
CA ARG A 79 -16.12 10.15 0.75
C ARG A 79 -16.38 9.56 -0.64
N ALA A 80 -16.24 8.25 -0.78
CA ALA A 80 -16.32 7.57 -2.05
C ALA A 80 -17.77 7.51 -2.56
N ALA A 81 -17.97 7.90 -3.81
CA ALA A 81 -19.20 7.67 -4.56
C ALA A 81 -19.23 6.26 -5.17
N ARG A 82 -20.40 5.87 -5.69
CA ARG A 82 -20.51 4.62 -6.44
C ARG A 82 -19.58 4.63 -7.66
N GLY A 83 -18.76 3.61 -7.79
CA GLY A 83 -17.80 3.48 -8.88
C GLY A 83 -16.41 4.03 -8.55
N ASP A 84 -16.21 4.70 -7.41
CA ASP A 84 -14.90 5.18 -7.01
C ASP A 84 -13.95 4.04 -6.56
N TRP A 85 -12.66 4.36 -6.59
CA TRP A 85 -11.60 3.44 -6.27
C TRP A 85 -10.74 3.96 -5.11
N LEU A 86 -10.18 3.04 -4.34
CA LEU A 86 -9.21 3.30 -3.28
C LEU A 86 -7.83 2.85 -3.70
N LEU A 87 -6.83 3.68 -3.43
CA LEU A 87 -5.42 3.36 -3.60
C LEU A 87 -4.74 3.43 -2.23
N PHE A 88 -4.25 2.33 -1.73
CA PHE A 88 -3.43 2.29 -0.52
C PHE A 88 -1.95 2.31 -0.93
N VAL A 89 -1.19 3.27 -0.46
CA VAL A 89 0.24 3.43 -0.76
C VAL A 89 0.99 3.88 0.49
N HIS A 90 2.20 3.33 0.72
CA HIS A 90 3.00 3.71 1.89
C HIS A 90 3.62 5.10 1.74
N ALA A 91 3.87 5.77 2.86
CA ALA A 91 4.47 7.11 2.90
C ALA A 91 5.94 7.18 2.42
N ASP A 92 6.58 6.02 2.18
CA ASP A 92 7.93 5.87 1.65
C ASP A 92 7.97 5.25 0.24
N THR A 93 6.84 5.27 -0.46
CA THR A 93 6.67 4.65 -1.78
C THR A 93 6.19 5.67 -2.79
N GLY A 94 6.97 5.92 -3.83
CA GLY A 94 6.59 6.72 -5.00
C GLY A 94 6.07 5.81 -6.12
N LEU A 95 5.10 6.29 -6.88
CA LEU A 95 4.67 5.63 -8.12
C LEU A 95 5.48 6.18 -9.30
N GLU A 96 5.91 5.30 -10.22
CA GLU A 96 6.70 5.74 -11.39
C GLU A 96 5.88 6.65 -12.31
N PRO A 97 6.52 7.60 -13.04
CA PRO A 97 5.81 8.46 -13.97
C PRO A 97 4.99 7.68 -15.00
N GLY A 98 3.78 8.17 -15.33
CA GLY A 98 2.82 7.50 -16.23
C GLY A 98 1.89 6.50 -15.52
N TRP A 99 2.05 6.30 -14.21
CA TRP A 99 1.20 5.39 -13.44
C TRP A 99 -0.29 5.76 -13.49
N SER A 100 -0.59 7.04 -13.57
CA SER A 100 -1.96 7.54 -13.55
C SER A 100 -2.77 7.08 -14.76
N GLY A 101 -2.16 7.10 -15.94
CA GLY A 101 -2.77 6.54 -17.16
C GLY A 101 -3.03 5.04 -17.03
N THR A 102 -2.03 4.29 -16.59
CA THR A 102 -2.14 2.84 -16.39
C THR A 102 -3.22 2.47 -15.36
N VAL A 103 -3.34 3.25 -14.28
CA VAL A 103 -4.39 3.04 -13.27
C VAL A 103 -5.76 3.38 -13.83
N ARG A 104 -5.90 4.44 -14.60
CA ARG A 104 -7.15 4.79 -15.27
C ARG A 104 -7.61 3.66 -16.20
N ASP A 105 -6.73 3.16 -17.05
CA ASP A 105 -7.03 2.04 -17.95
C ASP A 105 -7.45 0.79 -17.16
N PHE A 106 -6.77 0.52 -16.05
CA PHE A 106 -7.11 -0.59 -15.18
C PHE A 106 -8.49 -0.43 -14.55
N MET A 107 -8.81 0.78 -14.06
CA MET A 107 -10.12 1.11 -13.47
C MET A 107 -11.25 0.95 -14.51
N GLU A 108 -11.06 1.48 -15.71
CA GLU A 108 -12.04 1.40 -16.81
C GLU A 108 -12.27 -0.04 -17.24
N ALA A 109 -11.20 -0.82 -17.44
CA ALA A 109 -11.29 -2.23 -17.85
C ALA A 109 -11.95 -3.13 -16.78
N ASN A 110 -12.08 -2.66 -15.54
CA ASN A 110 -12.63 -3.41 -14.41
C ASN A 110 -13.75 -2.66 -13.66
N ALA A 111 -14.41 -1.68 -14.29
CA ALA A 111 -15.41 -0.82 -13.64
C ALA A 111 -16.57 -1.60 -12.99
N ASP A 112 -17.03 -2.68 -13.64
CA ASP A 112 -18.14 -3.52 -13.16
C ASP A 112 -17.66 -4.86 -12.58
N ARG A 113 -16.38 -4.96 -12.19
CA ARG A 113 -15.79 -6.21 -11.73
C ARG A 113 -15.18 -6.06 -10.33
N ASP A 114 -15.35 -7.08 -9.51
CA ASP A 114 -14.64 -7.22 -8.23
C ASP A 114 -13.18 -7.61 -8.45
N ARG A 115 -12.39 -6.67 -8.96
CA ARG A 115 -10.95 -6.86 -9.17
C ARG A 115 -10.15 -5.81 -8.45
N ALA A 116 -9.05 -6.24 -7.85
CA ALA A 116 -8.06 -5.36 -7.23
C ALA A 116 -6.74 -5.43 -7.98
N GLY A 117 -6.02 -4.31 -8.00
CA GLY A 117 -4.71 -4.18 -8.62
C GLY A 117 -3.61 -4.06 -7.58
N TYR A 118 -2.41 -4.55 -7.92
CA TYR A 118 -1.17 -4.26 -7.19
C TYR A 118 -0.07 -3.85 -8.16
N PHE A 119 0.81 -2.96 -7.73
CA PHE A 119 1.91 -2.47 -8.56
C PHE A 119 3.09 -3.43 -8.55
N ARG A 120 3.96 -3.32 -9.55
CA ARG A 120 5.22 -4.05 -9.57
C ARG A 120 6.14 -3.44 -8.52
N PHE A 121 6.69 -4.27 -7.65
CA PHE A 121 7.66 -3.84 -6.65
C PHE A 121 8.96 -3.38 -7.31
N ALA A 122 9.46 -2.23 -6.90
CA ALA A 122 10.76 -1.73 -7.25
C ALA A 122 11.43 -1.06 -6.04
N LEU A 123 12.75 -1.00 -6.05
CA LEU A 123 13.56 -0.29 -5.07
C LEU A 123 14.28 0.89 -5.71
N ASP A 124 14.50 1.95 -4.94
CA ASP A 124 15.32 3.10 -5.30
C ASP A 124 16.85 2.80 -5.28
N ASP A 125 17.21 1.54 -5.43
CA ASP A 125 18.59 1.01 -5.45
C ASP A 125 18.87 0.32 -6.81
N PRO A 126 19.87 0.78 -7.60
CA PRO A 126 20.21 0.18 -8.88
C PRO A 126 20.98 -1.14 -8.75
N SER A 127 21.33 -1.59 -7.56
CA SER A 127 22.21 -2.76 -7.32
C SER A 127 21.62 -4.07 -7.86
N VAL A 128 22.51 -5.01 -8.19
CA VAL A 128 22.13 -6.37 -8.57
C VAL A 128 21.33 -7.07 -7.48
N ARG A 129 21.60 -6.75 -6.21
CA ARG A 129 20.87 -7.30 -5.05
C ARG A 129 19.41 -6.86 -5.05
N ALA A 130 19.17 -5.56 -5.31
CA ALA A 130 17.82 -5.01 -5.44
C ALA A 130 17.07 -5.69 -6.61
N ARG A 131 17.71 -5.79 -7.79
CA ARG A 131 17.10 -6.45 -8.96
C ARG A 131 16.77 -7.93 -8.71
N ARG A 132 17.60 -8.66 -7.94
CA ARG A 132 17.29 -10.04 -7.52
C ARG A 132 16.08 -10.11 -6.61
N LEU A 133 15.98 -9.21 -5.63
CA LEU A 133 14.82 -9.13 -4.73
C LEU A 133 13.54 -8.82 -5.52
N GLU A 134 13.56 -7.84 -6.42
CA GLU A 134 12.40 -7.50 -7.26
C GLU A 134 11.91 -8.69 -8.09
N ARG A 135 12.83 -9.46 -8.67
CA ARG A 135 12.49 -10.69 -9.42
C ARG A 135 11.86 -11.75 -8.51
N MET A 136 12.38 -11.92 -7.28
CA MET A 136 11.83 -12.84 -6.30
C MET A 136 10.43 -12.42 -5.84
N VAL A 137 10.21 -11.12 -5.61
CA VAL A 137 8.89 -10.57 -5.27
C VAL A 137 7.92 -10.78 -6.44
N ALA A 138 8.33 -10.51 -7.67
CA ALA A 138 7.50 -10.74 -8.86
C ALA A 138 7.12 -12.22 -9.02
N TRP A 139 8.05 -13.14 -8.74
CA TRP A 139 7.78 -14.58 -8.73
C TRP A 139 6.76 -14.94 -7.64
N ARG A 140 6.94 -14.46 -6.39
CA ARG A 140 6.00 -14.66 -5.28
C ARG A 140 4.57 -14.21 -5.67
N CYS A 141 4.45 -13.02 -6.26
CA CYS A 141 3.15 -12.49 -6.66
C CYS A 141 2.49 -13.35 -7.76
N ARG A 142 3.25 -13.81 -8.75
CA ARG A 142 2.72 -14.67 -9.82
C ARG A 142 2.33 -16.06 -9.30
N SER A 143 3.19 -16.67 -8.48
CA SER A 143 3.00 -18.04 -8.01
C SER A 143 1.98 -18.18 -6.90
N PHE A 144 1.92 -17.20 -5.99
CA PHE A 144 1.07 -17.27 -4.79
C PHE A 144 0.01 -16.17 -4.70
N ALA A 145 -0.03 -15.22 -5.67
CA ALA A 145 -0.90 -14.05 -5.62
C ALA A 145 -0.78 -13.29 -4.28
N LEU A 146 0.45 -13.05 -3.83
CA LEU A 146 0.75 -12.51 -2.52
C LEU A 146 1.62 -11.24 -2.61
N PRO A 147 1.09 -10.12 -3.14
CA PRO A 147 1.73 -8.82 -2.97
C PRO A 147 1.68 -8.39 -1.52
N TYR A 148 2.69 -7.64 -1.07
CA TYR A 148 2.71 -6.98 0.23
C TYR A 148 2.30 -5.51 0.11
N GLY A 149 2.09 -4.84 1.24
CA GLY A 149 1.65 -3.45 1.29
C GLY A 149 2.57 -2.44 0.60
N ASP A 150 3.87 -2.73 0.48
CA ASP A 150 4.85 -1.92 -0.26
C ASP A 150 4.65 -1.92 -1.79
N GLN A 151 3.78 -2.78 -2.30
CA GLN A 151 3.37 -2.81 -3.70
C GLN A 151 2.12 -1.97 -3.97
N GLY A 152 1.55 -1.32 -2.95
CA GLY A 152 0.28 -0.64 -3.06
C GLY A 152 -0.89 -1.57 -3.39
N LEU A 153 -2.10 -1.11 -3.10
CA LEU A 153 -3.34 -1.83 -3.43
C LEU A 153 -4.33 -0.86 -4.05
N LEU A 154 -4.76 -1.15 -5.26
CA LEU A 154 -5.83 -0.46 -5.99
C LEU A 154 -7.09 -1.33 -5.95
N ILE A 155 -8.21 -0.83 -5.42
CA ILE A 155 -9.42 -1.62 -5.23
C ILE A 155 -10.69 -0.77 -5.38
N PRO A 156 -11.78 -1.27 -6.03
CA PRO A 156 -13.06 -0.58 -6.02
C PRO A 156 -13.55 -0.35 -4.58
N ALA A 157 -14.01 0.86 -4.26
CA ALA A 157 -14.48 1.20 -2.92
C ALA A 157 -15.59 0.25 -2.43
N ALA A 158 -16.55 -0.07 -3.29
CA ALA A 158 -17.61 -1.01 -2.97
C ALA A 158 -17.10 -2.44 -2.70
N PHE A 159 -16.08 -2.90 -3.43
CA PHE A 159 -15.48 -4.22 -3.20
C PHE A 159 -14.69 -4.25 -1.89
N TYR A 160 -13.92 -3.20 -1.59
CA TYR A 160 -13.21 -3.03 -0.31
C TYR A 160 -14.19 -3.07 0.88
N ALA A 161 -15.32 -2.36 0.77
CA ALA A 161 -16.36 -2.36 1.81
C ALA A 161 -16.97 -3.76 2.02
N ARG A 162 -17.31 -4.48 0.94
CA ARG A 162 -17.83 -5.86 1.05
C ARG A 162 -16.85 -6.84 1.68
N LEU A 163 -15.56 -6.64 1.49
CA LEU A 163 -14.52 -7.45 2.16
C LEU A 163 -14.35 -7.08 3.64
N GLY A 164 -14.99 -6.01 4.14
CA GLY A 164 -14.81 -5.52 5.51
C GLY A 164 -13.51 -4.77 5.73
N GLY A 165 -12.85 -4.31 4.66
CA GLY A 165 -11.66 -3.47 4.72
C GLY A 165 -10.42 -4.11 5.34
N TYR A 166 -9.43 -3.30 5.66
CA TYR A 166 -8.26 -3.73 6.45
C TYR A 166 -8.65 -4.04 7.90
N LYS A 167 -8.11 -5.11 8.46
CA LYS A 167 -8.16 -5.36 9.89
C LYS A 167 -7.08 -4.54 10.61
N PRO A 168 -7.33 -4.02 11.83
CA PRO A 168 -6.36 -3.23 12.59
C PRO A 168 -5.26 -4.11 13.20
N TRP A 169 -4.72 -5.04 12.43
CA TRP A 169 -3.69 -5.97 12.86
C TRP A 169 -2.31 -5.33 12.88
N PRO A 170 -1.46 -5.65 13.84
CA PRO A 170 -0.13 -5.05 13.96
C PRO A 170 0.87 -5.59 12.92
N LEU A 171 0.55 -6.71 12.26
CA LEU A 171 1.35 -7.31 11.18
C LEU A 171 0.45 -8.21 10.31
N PHE A 172 0.78 -8.32 9.01
CA PHE A 172 0.06 -9.12 8.00
C PHE A 172 -1.39 -8.70 7.74
N GLU A 173 -1.74 -7.47 8.03
CA GLU A 173 -3.01 -6.86 7.64
C GLU A 173 -3.19 -6.85 6.11
N ASP A 174 -2.08 -6.67 5.37
CA ASP A 174 -2.02 -6.72 3.91
C ASP A 174 -2.22 -8.15 3.39
N VAL A 175 -1.55 -9.13 3.99
CA VAL A 175 -1.70 -10.54 3.64
C VAL A 175 -3.14 -11.02 3.87
N ASP A 176 -3.76 -10.63 5.00
CA ASP A 176 -5.16 -10.97 5.28
C ASP A 176 -6.11 -10.41 4.21
N LEU A 177 -5.98 -9.14 3.87
CA LEU A 177 -6.85 -8.52 2.85
C LEU A 177 -6.64 -9.15 1.47
N VAL A 178 -5.40 -9.35 1.05
CA VAL A 178 -5.05 -9.99 -0.23
C VAL A 178 -5.64 -11.41 -0.33
N ARG A 179 -5.61 -12.17 0.78
CA ARG A 179 -6.26 -13.51 0.84
C ARG A 179 -7.77 -13.43 0.69
N ARG A 180 -8.43 -12.45 1.32
CA ARG A 180 -9.89 -12.23 1.17
C ARG A 180 -10.27 -11.77 -0.24
N ILE A 181 -9.42 -10.99 -0.92
CA ILE A 181 -9.58 -10.64 -2.33
C ILE A 181 -9.54 -11.91 -3.19
N GLY A 182 -8.59 -12.78 -2.94
CA GLY A 182 -8.40 -14.04 -3.65
C GLY A 182 -7.69 -13.90 -4.99
N ARG A 183 -6.96 -14.96 -5.37
CA ARG A 183 -6.09 -15.00 -6.55
C ARG A 183 -6.78 -14.60 -7.87
N ALA A 184 -8.00 -15.04 -8.07
CA ALA A 184 -8.73 -14.79 -9.33
C ALA A 184 -9.03 -13.29 -9.56
N ARG A 185 -9.22 -12.55 -8.46
CA ARG A 185 -9.61 -11.13 -8.48
C ARG A 185 -8.42 -10.17 -8.34
N LEU A 186 -7.23 -10.67 -8.01
CA LEU A 186 -6.01 -9.87 -7.82
C LEU A 186 -5.18 -9.86 -9.10
N LYS A 187 -4.88 -8.68 -9.64
CA LYS A 187 -4.19 -8.51 -10.93
C LYS A 187 -3.01 -7.52 -10.81
N PRO A 188 -1.91 -7.73 -11.54
CA PRO A 188 -0.86 -6.72 -11.61
C PRO A 188 -1.33 -5.50 -12.40
N VAL A 189 -1.04 -4.31 -11.89
CA VAL A 189 -1.08 -3.04 -12.64
C VAL A 189 0.25 -2.89 -13.37
N ALA A 190 0.24 -2.41 -14.61
CA ALA A 190 1.45 -2.30 -15.43
C ALA A 190 2.30 -1.06 -15.07
N ALA A 191 2.35 -0.69 -13.79
CA ALA A 191 3.14 0.39 -13.25
C ALA A 191 3.94 -0.09 -12.03
N ARG A 192 4.98 0.66 -11.63
CA ARG A 192 5.88 0.29 -10.53
C ARG A 192 5.60 1.15 -9.30
N ALA A 193 5.64 0.51 -8.13
CA ALA A 193 5.75 1.16 -6.84
C ALA A 193 7.20 1.10 -6.39
N VAL A 194 7.86 2.26 -6.35
CA VAL A 194 9.28 2.40 -6.01
C VAL A 194 9.37 2.75 -4.53
N THR A 195 9.83 1.81 -3.72
CA THR A 195 9.99 2.00 -2.28
C THR A 195 11.46 2.14 -1.88
N SER A 196 11.70 2.76 -0.72
CA SER A 196 13.05 2.98 -0.22
C SER A 196 13.78 1.68 0.09
N ALA A 197 15.01 1.54 -0.43
CA ALA A 197 15.91 0.44 -0.13
C ALA A 197 16.62 0.58 1.23
N GLU A 198 16.48 1.71 1.94
CA GLU A 198 17.23 2.03 3.15
C GLU A 198 17.17 0.92 4.21
N ARG A 199 15.98 0.35 4.44
CA ARG A 199 15.81 -0.76 5.40
C ARG A 199 16.51 -2.04 4.95
N PHE A 200 16.55 -2.30 3.63
CA PHE A 200 17.27 -3.44 3.07
C PHE A 200 18.78 -3.23 3.09
N ALA A 201 19.24 -2.01 2.84
CA ALA A 201 20.66 -1.65 2.93
C ALA A 201 21.17 -1.80 4.37
N ARG A 202 20.40 -1.33 5.37
CA ARG A 202 20.76 -1.42 6.78
C ARG A 202 20.73 -2.85 7.33
N ASP A 203 19.64 -3.59 7.08
CA ASP A 203 19.38 -4.89 7.71
C ASP A 203 19.96 -6.07 6.89
N GLY A 204 20.37 -5.81 5.65
CA GLY A 204 20.80 -6.82 4.66
C GLY A 204 19.62 -7.47 3.92
N TYR A 205 19.72 -7.50 2.58
CA TYR A 205 18.67 -8.02 1.69
C TYR A 205 18.23 -9.44 2.03
N THR A 206 19.20 -10.34 2.20
CA THR A 206 18.93 -11.77 2.46
C THR A 206 18.33 -11.97 3.85
N LYS A 207 18.95 -11.37 4.88
CA LYS A 207 18.52 -11.52 6.27
C LYS A 207 17.07 -11.06 6.45
N ARG A 208 16.73 -9.88 5.90
CA ARG A 208 15.39 -9.32 5.97
C ARG A 208 14.36 -10.20 5.23
N SER A 209 14.71 -10.67 4.04
CA SER A 209 13.83 -11.57 3.25
C SER A 209 13.57 -12.88 3.96
N MET A 210 14.59 -13.50 4.56
CA MET A 210 14.45 -14.73 5.33
C MET A 210 13.59 -14.53 6.59
N LYS A 211 13.79 -13.42 7.33
CA LYS A 211 12.95 -13.07 8.47
C LYS A 211 11.47 -12.93 8.08
N ASN A 212 11.20 -12.22 7.00
CA ASN A 212 9.83 -12.06 6.50
C ASN A 212 9.20 -13.40 6.08
N LEU A 213 9.97 -14.27 5.41
CA LEU A 213 9.50 -15.59 5.01
C LEU A 213 9.19 -16.49 6.22
N ALA A 214 10.07 -16.50 7.23
CA ALA A 214 9.85 -17.27 8.46
C ALA A 214 8.60 -16.79 9.22
N LEU A 215 8.37 -15.48 9.30
CA LEU A 215 7.17 -14.92 9.93
C LEU A 215 5.91 -15.24 9.12
N LEU A 216 5.99 -15.22 7.80
CA LEU A 216 4.88 -15.61 6.93
C LEU A 216 4.53 -17.09 7.11
N ALA A 217 5.52 -17.99 7.18
CA ALA A 217 5.30 -19.40 7.45
C ALA A 217 4.58 -19.60 8.80
N ARG A 218 5.02 -18.92 9.86
CA ARG A 218 4.38 -18.94 11.18
C ARG A 218 2.93 -18.41 11.13
N TYR A 219 2.66 -17.37 10.33
CA TYR A 219 1.30 -16.89 10.11
C TYR A 219 0.41 -17.96 9.50
N TYR A 220 0.89 -18.71 8.51
CA TYR A 220 0.14 -19.83 7.91
C TYR A 220 -0.01 -21.03 8.84
N CYS A 221 0.91 -21.19 9.82
CA CYS A 221 0.78 -22.18 10.89
C CYS A 221 -0.17 -21.75 12.02
N GLY A 222 -0.78 -20.56 11.95
CA GLY A 222 -1.79 -20.09 12.90
C GLY A 222 -1.30 -19.21 14.04
N ASP A 223 -0.05 -18.73 13.99
CA ASP A 223 0.42 -17.74 14.97
C ASP A 223 -0.39 -16.44 14.85
N SER A 224 -0.76 -15.85 16.00
CA SER A 224 -1.52 -14.61 16.01
C SER A 224 -0.69 -13.40 15.52
N PRO A 225 -1.33 -12.40 14.87
CA PRO A 225 -0.66 -11.19 14.40
C PRO A 225 0.13 -10.47 15.50
N GLU A 226 -0.33 -10.49 16.74
CA GLU A 226 0.32 -9.87 17.91
C GLU A 226 1.63 -10.58 18.27
N ARG A 227 1.63 -11.92 18.25
CA ARG A 227 2.84 -12.73 18.50
C ARG A 227 3.87 -12.50 17.40
N LEU A 228 3.42 -12.47 16.14
CA LEU A 228 4.26 -12.22 14.98
C LEU A 228 4.84 -10.79 15.00
N ALA A 229 4.06 -9.79 15.38
CA ALA A 229 4.53 -8.42 15.51
C ALA A 229 5.61 -8.28 16.59
N ARG A 230 5.48 -8.97 17.72
CA ARG A 230 6.54 -9.02 18.75
C ARG A 230 7.82 -9.65 18.23
N ALA A 231 7.72 -10.72 17.44
CA ALA A 231 8.87 -11.38 16.82
C ALA A 231 9.51 -10.52 15.70
N TYR A 232 8.72 -9.72 15.01
CA TYR A 232 9.20 -8.81 13.98
C TYR A 232 10.06 -7.66 14.52
N ARG A 233 9.77 -7.19 15.76
CA ARG A 233 10.49 -6.08 16.41
C ARG A 233 11.82 -6.49 17.04
N LYS A 234 12.04 -7.80 17.31
CA LYS A 234 13.31 -8.38 17.75
C LYS A 234 14.26 -8.60 16.57
#